data_5b8688e0138282c026f324e9e86c4919
#
_entry.id   5b8688e0138282c026f324e9e86c4919
#
_cell.length_a   1.000
_cell.length_b   1.000
_cell.length_c   1.000
_cell.angle_alpha   90.00
_cell.angle_beta   90.00
_cell.angle_gamma   90.00
#
_symmetry.space_group_name_H-M   'P 1'
#
loop_
_entity.id
_entity.type
_entity.pdbx_description
1 polymer ?
#
loop_
_entity_poly.entity_id
_entity_poly.type
_entity_poly.pdbx_seq_one_letter_code
_entity_poly.pdbx_strand_id
1 'polypeptide(L)'
;MASSPHKHYLDEDFDAKEFIETYFSHGKISIIEEHVGFPMKVLHEVFSSGKVRGDALLDISVGAIIYQLFSASNNFKKMYVMEFKDANITHFKKWLQKEEGATDWSFVSEKFCHIEGIRDKLQEKDQVRKAIAGVIKWENFENTPIDTQLVPEVDCVLSLWMLAVISKTKEAFQTNLKKFTSRLKIGGRLLLFLGMNVLL
;
A
#
# COMPACT_ATOMS: atom_id res chain seq x y z
N MET A 1 11.91 -9.61 27.17
CA MET A 1 10.83 -9.14 26.29
C MET A 1 10.32 -10.35 25.54
N ALA A 2 9.06 -10.71 25.68
CA ALA A 2 8.50 -11.85 24.94
C ALA A 2 8.48 -11.50 23.46
N SER A 3 9.13 -12.31 22.62
CA SER A 3 9.04 -12.19 21.17
C SER A 3 7.55 -12.34 20.78
N SER A 4 7.04 -11.42 19.97
CA SER A 4 5.72 -11.56 19.37
C SER A 4 5.66 -12.92 18.67
N PRO A 5 4.58 -13.73 18.84
CA PRO A 5 4.45 -15.00 18.13
C PRO A 5 4.22 -14.84 16.62
N HIS A 6 4.11 -13.61 16.12
CA HIS A 6 3.90 -13.31 14.71
C HIS A 6 5.25 -13.18 14.01
N LYS A 7 5.40 -13.88 12.88
CA LYS A 7 6.53 -13.71 11.97
C LYS A 7 6.66 -12.24 11.58
N HIS A 8 7.86 -11.71 11.75
CA HIS A 8 8.11 -10.33 11.40
C HIS A 8 8.10 -10.16 9.88
N TYR A 9 7.56 -9.06 9.37
CA TYR A 9 7.54 -8.76 7.91
C TYR A 9 8.91 -8.89 7.24
N LEU A 10 9.99 -8.65 7.97
CA LEU A 10 11.36 -8.75 7.48
C LEU A 10 11.96 -10.17 7.58
N ASP A 11 11.27 -11.12 8.20
CA ASP A 11 11.78 -12.49 8.35
C ASP A 11 11.87 -13.20 6.99
N GLU A 12 12.82 -14.10 6.83
CA GLU A 12 13.04 -14.84 5.57
C GLU A 12 11.86 -15.74 5.23
N ASP A 13 11.21 -16.31 6.24
CA ASP A 13 10.08 -17.23 6.10
C ASP A 13 8.70 -16.52 6.08
N PHE A 14 8.67 -15.22 5.79
CA PHE A 14 7.45 -14.44 5.66
C PHE A 14 6.49 -15.02 4.63
N ASP A 15 5.24 -15.27 5.03
CA ASP A 15 4.16 -15.75 4.17
C ASP A 15 3.17 -14.61 3.87
N ALA A 16 3.11 -14.22 2.59
CA ALA A 16 2.25 -13.13 2.12
C ALA A 16 0.76 -13.44 2.29
N LYS A 17 0.37 -14.71 2.13
CA LYS A 17 -1.03 -15.14 2.26
C LYS A 17 -1.45 -15.13 3.72
N GLU A 18 -0.63 -15.73 4.60
CA GLU A 18 -0.86 -15.72 6.05
C GLU A 18 -0.95 -14.29 6.58
N PHE A 19 -0.08 -13.39 6.10
CA PHE A 19 -0.09 -11.97 6.45
C PHE A 19 -1.42 -11.30 6.07
N ILE A 20 -1.89 -11.49 4.84
CA ILE A 20 -3.16 -10.93 4.38
C ILE A 20 -4.33 -11.54 5.16
N GLU A 21 -4.34 -12.84 5.37
CA GLU A 21 -5.39 -13.52 6.13
C GLU A 21 -5.45 -13.04 7.58
N THR A 22 -4.30 -12.78 8.20
CA THR A 22 -4.22 -12.34 9.60
C THR A 22 -4.71 -10.90 9.79
N TYR A 23 -4.29 -9.99 8.92
CA TYR A 23 -4.48 -8.55 9.14
C TYR A 23 -5.56 -7.93 8.25
N PHE A 24 -5.89 -8.53 7.11
CA PHE A 24 -6.73 -7.92 6.09
C PHE A 24 -7.89 -8.80 5.59
N SER A 25 -8.13 -9.96 6.20
CA SER A 25 -9.25 -10.83 5.86
C SER A 25 -10.31 -10.90 6.97
N HIS A 26 -11.40 -11.65 6.73
CA HIS A 26 -12.62 -11.66 7.54
C HIS A 26 -12.50 -12.11 9.03
N GLY A 27 -11.29 -12.22 9.62
CA GLY A 27 -11.10 -12.84 10.92
C GLY A 27 -11.71 -12.09 12.12
N LYS A 28 -11.25 -10.89 12.43
CA LYS A 28 -11.73 -10.10 13.58
C LYS A 28 -12.22 -8.73 13.12
N ILE A 29 -13.48 -8.43 13.34
CA ILE A 29 -14.13 -7.17 12.94
C ILE A 29 -13.34 -5.93 13.39
N SER A 30 -12.80 -5.94 14.61
CA SER A 30 -12.01 -4.83 15.14
C SER A 30 -10.70 -4.60 14.36
N ILE A 31 -10.00 -5.66 13.98
CA ILE A 31 -8.76 -5.59 13.22
C ILE A 31 -9.04 -5.08 11.81
N ILE A 32 -10.08 -5.59 11.16
CA ILE A 32 -10.46 -5.14 9.81
C ILE A 32 -10.87 -3.67 9.82
N GLU A 33 -11.61 -3.20 10.81
CA GLU A 33 -12.01 -1.80 10.88
C GLU A 33 -10.81 -0.89 11.11
N GLU A 34 -9.85 -1.29 11.93
CA GLU A 34 -8.64 -0.53 12.20
C GLU A 34 -7.67 -0.51 11.01
N HIS A 35 -7.41 -1.68 10.39
CA HIS A 35 -6.38 -1.80 9.35
C HIS A 35 -6.90 -1.57 7.93
N VAL A 36 -8.19 -1.66 7.71
CA VAL A 36 -8.81 -1.46 6.39
C VAL A 36 -9.83 -0.33 6.42
N GLY A 37 -10.82 -0.42 7.29
CA GLY A 37 -11.96 0.50 7.30
C GLY A 37 -11.57 1.95 7.57
N PHE A 38 -10.82 2.19 8.63
CA PHE A 38 -10.36 3.53 8.99
C PHE A 38 -9.44 4.13 7.91
N PRO A 39 -8.38 3.44 7.44
CA PRO A 39 -7.55 3.98 6.37
C PRO A 39 -8.32 4.26 5.08
N MET A 40 -9.27 3.40 4.69
CA MET A 40 -10.09 3.64 3.50
C MET A 40 -10.93 4.90 3.62
N LYS A 41 -11.56 5.15 4.77
CA LYS A 41 -12.35 6.38 5.01
C LYS A 41 -11.46 7.62 4.92
N VAL A 42 -10.30 7.61 5.58
CA VAL A 42 -9.36 8.73 5.55
C VAL A 42 -8.84 8.98 4.14
N LEU A 43 -8.48 7.93 3.40
CA LEU A 43 -8.02 8.07 2.01
C LEU A 43 -9.12 8.61 1.10
N HIS A 44 -10.37 8.14 1.29
CA HIS A 44 -11.52 8.70 0.57
C HIS A 44 -11.67 10.19 0.84
N GLU A 45 -11.66 10.64 2.09
CA GLU A 45 -11.77 12.06 2.46
C GLU A 45 -10.64 12.89 1.85
N VAL A 46 -9.39 12.40 1.94
CA VAL A 46 -8.21 13.09 1.41
C VAL A 46 -8.30 13.24 -0.10
N PHE A 47 -8.61 12.18 -0.83
CA PHE A 47 -8.67 12.21 -2.30
C PHE A 47 -9.91 12.95 -2.82
N SER A 48 -11.07 12.79 -2.17
CA SER A 48 -12.31 13.51 -2.54
C SER A 48 -12.19 15.02 -2.31
N SER A 49 -11.28 15.47 -1.45
CA SER A 49 -10.99 16.90 -1.27
C SER A 49 -10.47 17.59 -2.54
N GLY A 50 -9.98 16.82 -3.52
CA GLY A 50 -9.34 17.31 -4.75
C GLY A 50 -7.96 17.96 -4.54
N LYS A 51 -7.45 18.00 -3.30
CA LYS A 51 -6.13 18.58 -2.96
C LYS A 51 -4.96 17.64 -3.26
N VAL A 52 -5.24 16.33 -3.34
CA VAL A 52 -4.25 15.28 -3.60
C VAL A 52 -4.65 14.55 -4.87
N ARG A 53 -4.04 14.95 -5.98
CA ARG A 53 -4.28 14.42 -7.33
C ARG A 53 -3.07 14.70 -8.21
N GLY A 54 -2.96 14.00 -9.32
CA GLY A 54 -1.86 14.22 -10.27
C GLY A 54 -1.80 13.20 -11.39
N ASP A 55 -0.66 13.17 -12.06
CA ASP A 55 -0.42 12.19 -13.11
C ASP A 55 0.04 10.84 -12.55
N ALA A 56 0.89 10.87 -11.52
CA ALA A 56 1.52 9.66 -10.99
C ALA A 56 1.51 9.58 -9.47
N LEU A 57 1.26 8.37 -8.96
CA LEU A 57 1.37 8.00 -7.55
C LEU A 57 2.35 6.84 -7.40
N LEU A 58 3.19 6.88 -6.37
CA LEU A 58 4.01 5.76 -5.91
C LEU A 58 3.44 5.22 -4.61
N ASP A 59 3.02 3.97 -4.62
CA ASP A 59 2.59 3.24 -3.43
C ASP A 59 3.73 2.39 -2.89
N ILE A 60 4.09 2.63 -1.62
CA ILE A 60 5.08 1.85 -0.86
C ILE A 60 4.38 1.38 0.42
N SER A 61 3.30 0.65 0.27
CA SER A 61 2.53 0.10 1.39
C SER A 61 2.97 -1.33 1.71
N VAL A 62 2.70 -1.78 2.94
CA VAL A 62 3.08 -3.09 3.42
C VAL A 62 2.31 -4.20 2.71
N GLY A 63 3.02 -5.22 2.21
CA GLY A 63 2.41 -6.41 1.64
C GLY A 63 1.71 -6.19 0.30
N ALA A 64 0.95 -7.20 -0.12
CA ALA A 64 0.20 -7.17 -1.37
C ALA A 64 -1.22 -6.60 -1.19
N ILE A 65 -1.39 -5.60 -0.33
CA ILE A 65 -2.68 -4.94 -0.10
C ILE A 65 -3.04 -4.03 -1.27
N ILE A 66 -4.33 -3.87 -1.52
CA ILE A 66 -4.82 -3.08 -2.67
C ILE A 66 -5.86 -2.03 -2.30
N TYR A 67 -6.40 -2.07 -1.10
CA TYR A 67 -7.54 -1.22 -0.73
C TYR A 67 -7.21 0.28 -0.77
N GLN A 68 -5.97 0.65 -0.52
CA GLN A 68 -5.49 2.04 -0.61
C GLN A 68 -5.49 2.57 -2.05
N LEU A 69 -5.46 1.69 -3.04
CA LEU A 69 -5.42 2.05 -4.46
C LEU A 69 -6.81 2.39 -5.03
N PHE A 70 -7.90 1.99 -4.36
CA PHE A 70 -9.25 2.28 -4.86
C PHE A 70 -9.51 3.77 -4.97
N SER A 71 -9.45 4.51 -3.86
CA SER A 71 -9.64 5.97 -3.89
C SER A 71 -8.56 6.69 -4.71
N ALA A 72 -7.32 6.17 -4.73
CA ALA A 72 -6.22 6.73 -5.51
C ALA A 72 -6.48 6.64 -7.02
N SER A 73 -7.09 5.54 -7.50
CA SER A 73 -7.32 5.30 -8.94
C SER A 73 -8.24 6.34 -9.59
N ASN A 74 -9.05 7.05 -8.81
CA ASN A 74 -9.89 8.15 -9.29
C ASN A 74 -9.12 9.48 -9.42
N ASN A 75 -7.92 9.57 -8.84
CA ASN A 75 -7.17 10.81 -8.71
C ASN A 75 -5.83 10.81 -9.45
N PHE A 76 -5.34 9.63 -9.87
CA PHE A 76 -4.07 9.46 -10.55
C PHE A 76 -4.22 8.62 -11.82
N LYS A 77 -3.57 9.07 -12.91
CA LYS A 77 -3.59 8.36 -14.19
C LYS A 77 -2.71 7.10 -14.17
N LYS A 78 -1.62 7.13 -13.40
CA LYS A 78 -0.64 6.05 -13.28
C LYS A 78 -0.32 5.81 -11.81
N MET A 79 -0.31 4.55 -11.42
CA MET A 79 0.12 4.14 -10.10
C MET A 79 1.25 3.13 -10.23
N TYR A 80 2.31 3.35 -9.48
CA TYR A 80 3.46 2.44 -9.35
C TYR A 80 3.39 1.81 -7.98
N VAL A 81 3.44 0.49 -7.90
CA VAL A 81 3.48 -0.26 -6.64
C VAL A 81 4.90 -0.76 -6.44
N MET A 82 5.50 -0.41 -5.32
CA MET A 82 6.86 -0.80 -4.98
C MET A 82 6.88 -1.71 -3.76
N GLU A 83 7.58 -2.82 -3.88
CA GLU A 83 7.72 -3.83 -2.83
C GLU A 83 9.11 -4.49 -2.95
N PHE A 84 9.65 -5.00 -1.85
CA PHE A 84 10.94 -5.69 -1.84
C PHE A 84 10.85 -7.20 -1.65
N LYS A 85 9.73 -7.73 -1.13
CA LYS A 85 9.50 -9.17 -0.95
C LYS A 85 8.93 -9.79 -2.22
N ASP A 86 9.62 -10.77 -2.80
CA ASP A 86 9.17 -11.49 -4.00
C ASP A 86 7.81 -12.18 -3.80
N ALA A 87 7.56 -12.69 -2.59
CA ALA A 87 6.27 -13.30 -2.27
C ALA A 87 5.12 -12.32 -2.43
N ASN A 88 5.25 -11.09 -1.94
CA ASN A 88 4.24 -10.04 -2.07
C ASN A 88 4.07 -9.58 -3.52
N ILE A 89 5.18 -9.41 -4.24
CA ILE A 89 5.17 -9.04 -5.67
C ILE A 89 4.41 -10.09 -6.47
N THR A 90 4.71 -11.37 -6.25
CA THR A 90 4.05 -12.49 -6.92
C THR A 90 2.56 -12.50 -6.60
N HIS A 91 2.21 -12.32 -5.34
CA HIS A 91 0.82 -12.29 -4.88
C HIS A 91 0.03 -11.13 -5.49
N PHE A 92 0.61 -9.94 -5.52
CA PHE A 92 0.02 -8.76 -6.15
C PHE A 92 -0.16 -8.95 -7.66
N LYS A 93 0.84 -9.50 -8.36
CA LYS A 93 0.77 -9.78 -9.80
C LYS A 93 -0.32 -10.77 -10.14
N LYS A 94 -0.52 -11.83 -9.35
CA LYS A 94 -1.64 -12.78 -9.54
C LYS A 94 -2.99 -12.05 -9.51
N TRP A 95 -3.19 -11.17 -8.55
CA TRP A 95 -4.41 -10.38 -8.49
C TRP A 95 -4.55 -9.44 -9.69
N LEU A 96 -3.46 -8.77 -10.08
CA LEU A 96 -3.44 -7.85 -11.23
C LEU A 96 -3.82 -8.56 -12.53
N GLN A 97 -3.34 -9.78 -12.73
CA GLN A 97 -3.54 -10.61 -13.92
C GLN A 97 -4.82 -11.45 -13.87
N LYS A 98 -5.58 -11.39 -12.79
CA LYS A 98 -6.80 -12.19 -12.56
C LYS A 98 -6.52 -13.69 -12.57
N GLU A 99 -5.35 -14.12 -12.11
CA GLU A 99 -4.96 -15.53 -12.06
C GLU A 99 -5.76 -16.31 -11.01
N GLU A 100 -5.88 -17.62 -11.24
CA GLU A 100 -6.44 -18.54 -10.25
C GLU A 100 -5.64 -18.52 -8.95
N GLY A 101 -6.33 -18.56 -7.81
CA GLY A 101 -5.70 -18.46 -6.48
C GLY A 101 -5.25 -17.07 -6.07
N ALA A 102 -5.59 -16.02 -6.84
CA ALA A 102 -5.42 -14.63 -6.40
C ALA A 102 -6.31 -14.34 -5.18
N THR A 103 -5.85 -13.46 -4.30
CA THR A 103 -6.64 -13.02 -3.13
C THR A 103 -7.97 -12.41 -3.57
N ASP A 104 -9.04 -12.88 -2.94
CA ASP A 104 -10.36 -12.27 -3.11
C ASP A 104 -10.49 -11.01 -2.24
N TRP A 105 -10.44 -9.85 -2.89
CA TRP A 105 -10.65 -8.55 -2.29
C TRP A 105 -12.10 -8.05 -2.42
N SER A 106 -13.07 -8.94 -2.61
CA SER A 106 -14.47 -8.55 -2.82
C SER A 106 -15.03 -7.75 -1.64
N PHE A 107 -14.71 -8.17 -0.39
CA PHE A 107 -15.15 -7.44 0.81
C PHE A 107 -14.61 -6.01 0.87
N VAL A 108 -13.36 -5.78 0.43
CA VAL A 108 -12.75 -4.44 0.35
C VAL A 108 -13.45 -3.59 -0.70
N SER A 109 -13.70 -4.18 -1.87
CA SER A 109 -14.44 -3.53 -2.95
C SER A 109 -15.86 -3.14 -2.53
N GLU A 110 -16.54 -4.01 -1.78
CA GLU A 110 -17.87 -3.74 -1.21
C GLU A 110 -17.83 -2.58 -0.22
N LYS A 111 -16.86 -2.59 0.68
CA LYS A 111 -16.66 -1.51 1.67
C LYS A 111 -16.35 -0.19 0.98
N PHE A 112 -15.49 -0.20 -0.03
CA PHE A 112 -15.17 0.98 -0.84
C PHE A 112 -16.40 1.54 -1.54
N CYS A 113 -17.16 0.71 -2.26
CA CYS A 113 -18.39 1.13 -2.92
C CYS A 113 -19.42 1.72 -1.96
N HIS A 114 -19.51 1.19 -0.73
CA HIS A 114 -20.37 1.75 0.30
C HIS A 114 -19.89 3.16 0.74
N ILE A 115 -18.59 3.37 0.90
CA ILE A 115 -18.01 4.67 1.27
C ILE A 115 -18.24 5.71 0.16
N GLU A 116 -18.02 5.31 -1.10
CA GLU A 116 -18.15 6.19 -2.28
C GLU A 116 -19.59 6.35 -2.77
N GLY A 117 -20.56 5.56 -2.27
CA GLY A 117 -21.92 5.55 -2.77
C GLY A 117 -22.08 4.94 -4.18
N ILE A 118 -21.13 4.13 -4.62
CA ILE A 118 -21.07 3.51 -5.96
C ILE A 118 -21.79 2.16 -5.95
N ARG A 119 -22.53 1.85 -7.03
CA ARG A 119 -23.28 0.58 -7.16
C ARG A 119 -22.54 -0.51 -7.93
N ASP A 120 -21.63 -0.15 -8.84
CA ASP A 120 -20.93 -1.11 -9.68
C ASP A 120 -19.55 -1.48 -9.13
N LYS A 121 -19.50 -2.63 -8.44
CA LYS A 121 -18.31 -3.16 -7.76
C LYS A 121 -17.27 -3.76 -8.72
N LEU A 122 -17.65 -4.16 -9.92
CA LEU A 122 -16.73 -4.80 -10.89
C LEU A 122 -15.91 -3.75 -11.63
N GLN A 123 -16.54 -2.62 -11.96
CA GLN A 123 -15.90 -1.52 -12.65
C GLN A 123 -14.72 -0.96 -11.84
N GLU A 124 -14.87 -0.86 -10.53
CA GLU A 124 -13.85 -0.30 -9.63
C GLU A 124 -12.55 -1.13 -9.60
N LYS A 125 -12.66 -2.46 -9.50
CA LYS A 125 -11.48 -3.35 -9.52
C LYS A 125 -10.71 -3.23 -10.83
N ASP A 126 -11.42 -3.15 -11.95
CA ASP A 126 -10.81 -3.02 -13.26
C ASP A 126 -10.22 -1.63 -13.49
N GLN A 127 -10.78 -0.60 -12.87
CA GLN A 127 -10.21 0.74 -12.89
C GLN A 127 -8.86 0.78 -12.16
N VAL A 128 -8.77 0.22 -10.95
CA VAL A 128 -7.51 0.09 -10.22
C VAL A 128 -6.47 -0.63 -11.07
N ARG A 129 -6.83 -1.80 -11.65
CA ARG A 129 -5.90 -2.57 -12.49
C ARG A 129 -5.38 -1.79 -13.68
N LYS A 130 -6.25 -1.01 -14.34
CA LYS A 130 -5.87 -0.18 -15.51
C LYS A 130 -4.95 0.98 -15.12
N ALA A 131 -5.07 1.51 -13.91
CA ALA A 131 -4.24 2.59 -13.42
C ALA A 131 -2.84 2.12 -12.98
N ILE A 132 -2.64 0.82 -12.70
CA ILE A 132 -1.32 0.27 -12.36
C ILE A 132 -0.40 0.30 -13.58
N ALA A 133 0.60 1.18 -13.52
CA ALA A 133 1.60 1.34 -14.57
C ALA A 133 2.82 0.43 -14.38
N GLY A 134 3.07 -0.03 -13.16
CA GLY A 134 4.18 -0.93 -12.86
C GLY A 134 4.16 -1.48 -11.45
N VAL A 135 4.66 -2.72 -11.32
CA VAL A 135 4.97 -3.37 -10.03
C VAL A 135 6.48 -3.52 -9.99
N ILE A 136 7.12 -2.78 -9.09
CA ILE A 136 8.56 -2.56 -9.08
C ILE A 136 9.15 -3.26 -7.87
N LYS A 137 10.17 -4.08 -8.09
CA LYS A 137 10.96 -4.66 -7.01
C LYS A 137 12.00 -3.67 -6.55
N TRP A 138 12.03 -3.40 -5.25
CA TRP A 138 13.07 -2.59 -4.63
C TRP A 138 14.18 -3.50 -4.08
N GLU A 139 15.19 -3.73 -4.91
CA GLU A 139 16.34 -4.55 -4.52
C GLU A 139 17.13 -3.87 -3.39
N ASN A 140 17.51 -4.68 -2.39
CA ASN A 140 18.35 -4.23 -1.28
C ASN A 140 17.87 -2.90 -0.65
N PHE A 141 16.57 -2.81 -0.36
CA PHE A 141 15.92 -1.56 0.09
C PHE A 141 16.67 -0.87 1.26
N GLU A 142 17.36 -1.61 2.09
CA GLU A 142 18.13 -1.07 3.22
C GLU A 142 19.28 -0.18 2.75
N ASN A 143 19.97 -0.56 1.68
CA ASN A 143 21.22 0.05 1.23
C ASN A 143 21.09 0.89 -0.03
N THR A 144 19.98 0.75 -0.79
CA THR A 144 19.83 1.44 -2.07
C THR A 144 18.74 2.52 -2.02
N PRO A 145 18.95 3.65 -2.70
CA PRO A 145 17.88 4.61 -2.97
C PRO A 145 16.86 4.01 -3.95
N ILE A 146 15.71 4.66 -4.09
CA ILE A 146 14.75 4.30 -5.14
C ILE A 146 15.35 4.63 -6.52
N ASP A 147 15.37 3.63 -7.40
CA ASP A 147 15.93 3.77 -8.74
C ASP A 147 15.11 4.77 -9.57
N THR A 148 15.76 5.82 -10.02
CA THR A 148 15.14 6.89 -10.80
C THR A 148 14.80 6.47 -12.24
N GLN A 149 15.37 5.38 -12.74
CA GLN A 149 15.05 4.83 -14.05
C GLN A 149 13.77 4.00 -14.01
N LEU A 150 13.49 3.37 -12.87
CA LEU A 150 12.30 2.52 -12.69
C LEU A 150 11.08 3.33 -12.21
N VAL A 151 11.31 4.37 -11.40
CA VAL A 151 10.24 5.19 -10.83
C VAL A 151 10.40 6.64 -11.28
N PRO A 152 9.46 7.19 -12.04
CA PRO A 152 9.49 8.60 -12.40
C PRO A 152 9.26 9.49 -11.16
N GLU A 153 9.42 10.79 -11.32
CA GLU A 153 8.92 11.74 -10.32
C GLU A 153 7.39 11.66 -10.26
N VAL A 154 6.87 11.63 -9.03
CA VAL A 154 5.45 11.42 -8.75
C VAL A 154 4.84 12.61 -8.01
N ASP A 155 3.53 12.77 -8.17
CA ASP A 155 2.77 13.83 -7.50
C ASP A 155 2.40 13.42 -6.06
N CYS A 156 2.37 12.11 -5.78
CA CYS A 156 2.06 11.58 -4.48
C CYS A 156 2.89 10.33 -4.17
N VAL A 157 3.39 10.22 -2.94
CA VAL A 157 3.86 8.97 -2.34
C VAL A 157 2.86 8.57 -1.27
N LEU A 158 2.38 7.35 -1.34
CA LEU A 158 1.48 6.72 -0.37
C LEU A 158 2.21 5.59 0.34
N SER A 159 2.13 5.54 1.66
CA SER A 159 2.70 4.44 2.43
C SER A 159 1.80 4.10 3.61
N LEU A 160 1.25 2.90 3.59
CA LEU A 160 0.51 2.34 4.71
C LEU A 160 1.41 1.34 5.44
N TRP A 161 1.73 1.64 6.70
CA TRP A 161 2.47 0.81 7.66
C TRP A 161 3.94 0.52 7.30
N MET A 162 4.32 0.51 6.01
CA MET A 162 5.64 0.09 5.54
C MET A 162 6.77 0.82 6.27
N LEU A 163 6.72 2.14 6.36
CA LEU A 163 7.79 2.93 6.97
C LEU A 163 8.03 2.56 8.44
N ALA A 164 6.94 2.24 9.18
CA ALA A 164 7.04 1.77 10.55
C ALA A 164 7.64 0.37 10.65
N VAL A 165 7.21 -0.53 9.76
CA VAL A 165 7.62 -1.94 9.75
C VAL A 165 9.12 -2.09 9.46
N ILE A 166 9.66 -1.29 8.53
CA ILE A 166 11.08 -1.37 8.12
C ILE A 166 12.02 -0.50 8.95
N SER A 167 11.50 0.32 9.88
CA SER A 167 12.31 1.27 10.65
C SER A 167 12.37 0.90 12.11
N LYS A 168 13.45 0.23 12.51
CA LYS A 168 13.65 -0.22 13.90
C LYS A 168 14.20 0.88 14.83
N THR A 169 14.71 1.98 14.28
CA THR A 169 15.25 3.12 15.03
C THR A 169 14.80 4.43 14.41
N LYS A 170 14.93 5.51 15.15
CA LYS A 170 14.63 6.87 14.68
C LYS A 170 15.48 7.25 13.46
N GLU A 171 16.75 6.87 13.47
CA GLU A 171 17.70 7.12 12.38
C GLU A 171 17.30 6.36 11.12
N ALA A 172 16.91 5.08 11.27
CA ALA A 172 16.38 4.27 10.17
C ALA A 172 15.10 4.88 9.61
N PHE A 173 14.20 5.35 10.49
CA PHE A 173 12.97 6.02 10.07
C PHE A 173 13.27 7.27 9.22
N GLN A 174 14.17 8.14 9.70
CA GLN A 174 14.54 9.35 8.96
C GLN A 174 15.19 9.02 7.61
N THR A 175 16.04 8.01 7.57
CA THR A 175 16.70 7.56 6.33
C THR A 175 15.68 7.01 5.33
N ASN A 176 14.77 6.14 5.78
CA ASN A 176 13.74 5.56 4.93
C ASN A 176 12.71 6.60 4.47
N LEU A 177 12.36 7.55 5.35
CA LEU A 177 11.49 8.67 4.98
C LEU A 177 12.09 9.50 3.84
N LYS A 178 13.39 9.80 3.91
CA LYS A 178 14.10 10.49 2.80
C LYS A 178 14.09 9.67 1.52
N LYS A 179 14.27 8.34 1.60
CA LYS A 179 14.16 7.46 0.43
C LYS A 179 12.75 7.53 -0.18
N PHE A 180 11.68 7.38 0.64
CA PHE A 180 10.29 7.43 0.17
C PHE A 180 9.98 8.75 -0.53
N THR A 181 10.45 9.86 0.03
CA THR A 181 10.19 11.19 -0.52
C THR A 181 11.11 11.59 -1.68
N SER A 182 12.16 10.82 -1.98
CA SER A 182 13.13 11.15 -3.02
C SER A 182 12.54 11.24 -4.43
N ARG A 183 11.39 10.63 -4.65
CA ARG A 183 10.69 10.65 -5.94
C ARG A 183 9.52 11.63 -6.00
N LEU A 184 9.29 12.42 -4.95
CA LEU A 184 8.26 13.44 -4.97
C LEU A 184 8.68 14.64 -5.83
N LYS A 185 7.80 15.08 -6.72
CA LYS A 185 7.91 16.38 -7.38
C LYS A 185 7.86 17.52 -6.35
N ILE A 186 8.38 18.67 -6.72
CA ILE A 186 8.22 19.89 -5.91
C ILE A 186 6.71 20.17 -5.76
N GLY A 187 6.27 20.31 -4.52
CA GLY A 187 4.84 20.48 -4.19
C GLY A 187 4.04 19.17 -4.12
N GLY A 188 4.67 18.03 -4.39
CA GLY A 188 4.05 16.70 -4.23
C GLY A 188 3.62 16.42 -2.78
N ARG A 189 2.84 15.38 -2.58
CA ARG A 189 2.27 15.02 -1.27
C ARG A 189 2.77 13.66 -0.80
N LEU A 190 3.05 13.57 0.50
CA LEU A 190 3.27 12.30 1.19
C LEU A 190 2.02 11.99 2.04
N LEU A 191 1.42 10.83 1.80
CA LEU A 191 0.39 10.25 2.64
C LEU A 191 1.00 9.07 3.41
N LEU A 192 1.02 9.19 4.74
CA LEU A 192 1.69 8.24 5.60
C LEU A 192 0.75 7.75 6.70
N PHE A 193 0.56 6.43 6.77
CA PHE A 193 -0.15 5.77 7.85
C PHE A 193 0.86 5.03 8.74
N LEU A 194 0.80 5.31 10.04
CA LEU A 194 1.68 4.72 11.06
C LEU A 194 0.82 4.22 12.21
N GLY A 195 1.24 3.11 12.82
CA GLY A 195 0.69 2.70 14.10
C GLY A 195 1.11 3.66 15.22
N MET A 196 0.20 4.00 16.14
CA MET A 196 0.59 4.65 17.38
C MET A 196 1.46 3.69 18.19
N ASN A 197 2.56 4.15 18.78
CA ASN A 197 3.56 3.37 19.56
C ASN A 197 4.64 2.63 18.76
N VAL A 198 4.82 2.92 17.48
CA VAL A 198 5.88 2.29 16.68
C VAL A 198 7.25 2.97 16.85
N LEU A 199 7.29 4.18 17.40
CA LEU A 199 8.49 5.02 17.51
C LEU A 199 8.87 5.40 18.95
N LEU A 200 8.40 4.64 19.97
CA LEU A 200 8.79 4.85 21.37
C LEU A 200 9.76 3.80 21.84
#